data_6189e0d67e92158c190080c649d5aead
#
_entry.id   6189e0d67e92158c190080c649d5aead
#
_cell.length_a   1.000
_cell.length_b   1.000
_cell.length_c   1.000
_cell.angle_alpha   90.00
_cell.angle_beta   90.00
_cell.angle_gamma   90.00
#
_symmetry.space_group_name_H-M   'P 1'
#
loop_
_entity.id
_entity.type
_entity.pdbx_description
1 polymer ?
#
loop_
_entity_poly.entity_id
_entity_poly.type
_entity_poly.pdbx_seq_one_letter_code
_entity_poly.pdbx_strand_id
1 'polypeptide(L)' 'MSPMPEYVYMHSDHDALFYIRAEWQLCRVLWPKKCEITGRGLCPGTLAYRGRAMYTGPGEPAIEERWHNKIEHIIWQLKE' A
#
# COMPACT_ATOMS: atom_id res chain seq x y z
N MET A 1 -24.72 4.01 4.68
CA MET A 1 -23.65 4.18 3.77
C MET A 1 -22.75 2.97 3.76
N SER A 2 -22.56 2.49 2.64
CA SER A 2 -21.85 1.26 2.49
C SER A 2 -20.36 1.47 2.63
N PRO A 3 -19.70 0.69 3.42
CA PRO A 3 -18.24 0.70 3.39
C PRO A 3 -17.81 0.21 2.03
N MET A 4 -16.56 -0.01 1.86
CA MET A 4 -16.02 -0.48 0.60
C MET A 4 -15.90 -1.98 0.65
N PRO A 5 -16.92 -2.70 0.18
CA PRO A 5 -16.96 -4.15 0.38
C PRO A 5 -15.82 -4.89 -0.28
N GLU A 6 -15.25 -4.31 -1.32
CA GLU A 6 -14.12 -4.96 -1.98
C GLU A 6 -12.81 -4.77 -1.25
N TYR A 7 -12.79 -3.96 -0.20
CA TYR A 7 -11.56 -3.70 0.53
C TYR A 7 -11.30 -4.80 1.55
N VAL A 8 -10.05 -5.19 1.65
CA VAL A 8 -9.63 -6.16 2.64
C VAL A 8 -9.05 -5.40 3.82
N TYR A 9 -9.56 -5.72 4.98
CA TYR A 9 -9.10 -5.09 6.21
C TYR A 9 -7.81 -5.76 6.66
N MET A 10 -6.79 -4.96 6.84
CA MET A 10 -5.50 -5.45 7.32
C MET A 10 -5.36 -5.08 8.77
N HIS A 11 -5.33 -6.11 9.63
CA HIS A 11 -5.38 -5.86 11.06
C HIS A 11 -4.09 -6.20 11.79
N SER A 12 -3.10 -6.73 11.11
CA SER A 12 -1.87 -7.08 11.79
C SER A 12 -1.13 -5.81 12.21
N ASP A 13 -0.37 -5.93 13.29
CA ASP A 13 0.44 -4.80 13.74
C ASP A 13 1.43 -4.38 12.67
N HIS A 14 1.95 -5.34 11.94
CA HIS A 14 2.91 -5.04 10.88
C HIS A 14 2.26 -4.18 9.79
N ASP A 15 1.04 -4.52 9.40
CA ASP A 15 0.34 -3.73 8.39
C ASP A 15 0.07 -2.33 8.89
N ALA A 16 -0.39 -2.19 10.12
CA ALA A 16 -0.66 -0.88 10.68
C ALA A 16 0.60 -0.03 10.69
N LEU A 17 1.72 -0.61 11.10
CA LEU A 17 2.97 0.12 11.13
C LEU A 17 3.40 0.53 9.73
N PHE A 18 3.21 -0.34 8.76
CA PHE A 18 3.59 -0.01 7.41
C PHE A 18 2.84 1.23 6.92
N TYR A 19 1.52 1.24 7.09
CA TYR A 19 0.73 2.36 6.58
C TYR A 19 1.04 3.66 7.28
N ILE A 20 1.41 3.61 8.54
CA ILE A 20 1.76 4.82 9.27
C ILE A 20 3.14 5.31 8.87
N ARG A 21 4.09 4.41 8.68
CA ARG A 21 5.48 4.80 8.43
C ARG A 21 5.79 5.06 6.98
N ALA A 22 5.03 4.49 6.07
CA ALA A 22 5.37 4.53 4.66
C ALA A 22 5.30 5.96 4.13
N GLU A 23 6.20 6.25 3.22
CA GLU A 23 6.12 7.46 2.42
C GLU A 23 5.33 7.13 1.17
N TRP A 24 4.25 7.86 0.97
CA TRP A 24 3.36 7.61 -0.15
C TRP A 24 3.59 8.61 -1.26
N GLN A 25 3.71 8.12 -2.47
CA GLN A 25 3.92 8.95 -3.65
C GLN A 25 3.04 8.48 -4.78
N LEU A 26 2.47 9.45 -5.50
CA LEU A 26 1.81 9.14 -6.77
C LEU A 26 2.90 9.05 -7.82
N CYS A 27 3.04 7.88 -8.43
CA CYS A 27 4.06 7.70 -9.42
C CYS A 27 3.64 6.69 -10.46
N ARG A 28 4.38 6.69 -11.56
CA ARG A 28 4.05 5.83 -12.68
C ARG A 28 4.58 4.42 -12.43
N VAL A 29 3.73 3.46 -12.71
CA VAL A 29 4.11 2.06 -12.56
C VAL A 29 5.08 1.71 -13.70
N LEU A 30 6.23 1.13 -13.34
CA LEU A 30 7.23 0.72 -14.32
C LEU A 30 7.13 -0.76 -14.65
N TRP A 31 6.84 -1.57 -13.66
CA TRP A 31 6.68 -3.02 -13.82
C TRP A 31 5.30 -3.41 -13.31
N PRO A 32 4.71 -4.47 -13.86
CA PRO A 32 3.37 -4.87 -13.39
C PRO A 32 3.34 -5.04 -11.88
N LYS A 33 2.35 -4.42 -11.25
CA LYS A 33 2.15 -4.48 -9.82
C LYS A 33 0.70 -4.83 -9.55
N LYS A 34 0.38 -5.03 -8.28
CA LYS A 34 -1.00 -5.29 -7.87
C LYS A 34 -1.37 -4.38 -6.72
N CYS A 35 -2.61 -3.91 -6.74
CA CYS A 35 -3.15 -3.16 -5.61
C CYS A 35 -3.25 -4.08 -4.41
N GLU A 36 -2.73 -3.62 -3.27
CA GLU A 36 -2.67 -4.46 -2.06
C GLU A 36 -4.05 -4.81 -1.52
N ILE A 37 -5.03 -3.94 -1.76
CA ILE A 37 -6.35 -4.14 -1.20
C ILE A 37 -7.23 -4.96 -2.13
N THR A 38 -7.27 -4.58 -3.40
CA THR A 38 -8.22 -5.18 -4.33
C THR A 38 -7.62 -6.31 -5.14
N GLY A 39 -6.29 -6.39 -5.20
CA GLY A 39 -5.63 -7.36 -6.06
C GLY A 39 -5.66 -6.99 -7.53
N ARG A 40 -6.21 -5.82 -7.87
CA ARG A 40 -6.30 -5.38 -9.25
C ARG A 40 -4.92 -5.13 -9.82
N GLY A 41 -4.70 -5.56 -11.06
CA GLY A 41 -3.42 -5.33 -11.73
C GLY A 41 -3.22 -3.87 -12.06
N LEU A 42 -1.99 -3.42 -11.88
CA LEU A 42 -1.58 -2.06 -12.22
C LEU A 42 -0.60 -2.17 -13.37
N CYS A 43 -1.05 -1.72 -14.55
CA CYS A 43 -0.26 -1.85 -15.75
C CYS A 43 0.86 -0.82 -15.80
N PRO A 44 1.99 -1.18 -16.40
CA PRO A 44 3.05 -0.18 -16.59
C PRO A 44 2.52 1.03 -17.35
N GLY A 45 2.95 2.20 -16.90
CA GLY A 45 2.53 3.45 -17.51
C GLY A 45 1.39 4.13 -16.83
N THR A 46 0.65 3.43 -15.96
CA THR A 46 -0.43 4.08 -15.22
C THR A 46 0.11 4.72 -13.96
N LEU A 47 -0.64 5.69 -13.45
CA LEU A 47 -0.31 6.32 -12.18
C LEU A 47 -0.94 5.54 -11.05
N ALA A 48 -0.17 5.34 -10.00
CA ALA A 48 -0.66 4.65 -8.82
C ALA A 48 0.10 5.17 -7.61
N TYR A 49 -0.36 4.78 -6.44
CA TYR A 49 0.25 5.24 -5.20
C TYR A 49 1.21 4.18 -4.68
N ARG A 50 2.46 4.58 -4.52
CA ARG A 50 3.50 3.70 -4.02
C ARG A 50 3.87 4.11 -2.61
N GLY A 51 3.83 3.17 -1.69
CA GLY A 51 4.25 3.38 -0.33
C GLY A 51 5.48 2.57 -0.04
N ARG A 52 6.47 3.19 0.60
CA ARG A 52 7.70 2.54 0.97
C ARG A 52 8.02 2.78 2.43
N ALA A 53 8.38 1.73 3.12
CA ALA A 53 8.78 1.82 4.52
C ALA A 53 10.03 1.01 4.71
N MET A 54 10.96 1.53 5.51
CA MET A 54 12.19 0.82 5.81
C MET A 54 12.09 0.26 7.22
N TYR A 55 12.44 -0.99 7.35
CA TYR A 55 12.47 -1.67 8.64
C TYR A 55 13.90 -2.02 8.97
N THR A 56 14.28 -1.78 10.21
CA THR A 56 15.57 -2.22 10.73
C THR A 56 15.28 -3.23 11.82
N GLY A 57 16.01 -4.33 11.80
CA GLY A 57 15.80 -5.38 12.77
C GLY A 57 17.09 -6.15 12.94
N PRO A 58 17.01 -7.26 13.65
CA PRO A 58 18.19 -8.11 13.78
C PRO A 58 18.50 -8.71 12.41
N GLY A 59 19.47 -8.19 11.76
CA GLY A 59 19.79 -8.58 10.41
C GLY A 59 19.91 -7.38 9.54
N GLU A 60 19.65 -7.54 8.25
CA GLU A 60 19.81 -6.45 7.31
C GLU A 60 18.55 -5.60 7.23
N PRO A 61 18.73 -4.29 7.05
CA PRO A 61 17.57 -3.44 6.79
C PRO A 61 16.84 -3.92 5.54
N ALA A 62 15.52 -3.82 5.58
CA ALA A 62 14.70 -4.21 4.45
C ALA A 62 13.75 -3.08 4.11
N ILE A 63 13.48 -2.92 2.82
CA ILE A 63 12.52 -1.94 2.35
C ILE A 63 11.30 -2.70 1.88
N GLU A 64 10.16 -2.33 2.43
CA GLU A 64 8.89 -2.89 1.99
C GLU A 64 8.19 -1.88 1.12
N GLU A 65 7.53 -2.37 0.06
CA GLU A 65 6.85 -1.51 -0.89
C GLU A 65 5.45 -2.06 -1.12
N ARG A 66 4.46 -1.17 -1.13
CA ARG A 66 3.09 -1.54 -1.43
C ARG A 66 2.49 -0.53 -2.39
N TRP A 67 1.59 -1.02 -3.23
CA TRP A 67 0.95 -0.21 -4.25
C TRP A 67 -0.56 -0.21 -4.09
N HIS A 68 -1.16 0.94 -4.39
CA HIS A 68 -2.62 1.07 -4.41
C HIS A 68 -3.03 1.88 -5.61
N ASN A 69 -4.18 1.53 -6.18
CA ASN A 69 -4.67 2.27 -7.33
C ASN A 69 -5.47 3.51 -6.95
N LYS A 70 -5.86 3.65 -5.68
CA LYS A 70 -6.65 4.79 -5.22
C LYS A 70 -6.15 5.27 -3.88
N ILE A 71 -6.16 6.60 -3.71
CA ILE A 71 -5.75 7.18 -2.44
C ILE A 71 -6.70 6.79 -1.32
N GLU A 72 -7.97 6.53 -1.65
CA GLU A 72 -8.95 6.14 -0.65
C GLU A 72 -8.57 4.86 0.08
N HIS A 73 -7.90 3.97 -0.61
CA HIS A 73 -7.45 2.73 0.02
C HIS A 73 -6.49 3.01 1.16
N ILE A 74 -5.60 3.96 0.94
CA ILE A 74 -4.60 4.31 1.94
C ILE A 74 -5.26 5.03 3.11
N ILE A 75 -6.13 5.96 2.81
CA ILE A 75 -6.83 6.71 3.86
C ILE A 75 -7.67 5.77 4.70
N TRP A 76 -8.31 4.81 4.05
CA TRP A 76 -9.11 3.81 4.76
C TRP A 76 -8.29 3.06 5.79
N GLN A 77 -7.09 2.64 5.39
CA GLN A 77 -6.22 1.90 6.30
C GLN A 77 -5.73 2.76 7.45
N LEU A 78 -5.52 4.04 7.18
CA LEU A 78 -5.00 4.94 8.20
C LEU A 78 -6.06 5.35 9.21
N LYS A 79 -7.33 5.22 8.89
CA LYS A 79 -8.39 5.64 9.79
C LYS A 79 -8.60 4.69 10.95
N GLU A 80 -8.06 3.53 10.89
CA GLU A 80 -8.15 2.58 11.98
C GLU A 80 -7.05 2.77 12.99
#